data_561893c938c6696ae6ad531efe3201fc
#
_entry.id   561893c938c6696ae6ad531efe3201fc
#
_cell.length_a   1.000
_cell.length_b   1.000
_cell.length_c   1.000
_cell.angle_alpha   90.00
_cell.angle_beta   90.00
_cell.angle_gamma   90.00
#
_symmetry.space_group_name_H-M   'P 1'
#
loop_
_entity.id
_entity.type
_entity.pdbx_description
1 polymer ?
#
loop_
_entity_poly.entity_id
_entity_poly.type
_entity_poly.pdbx_seq_one_letter_code
_entity_poly.pdbx_strand_id
1 'polypeptide(L)'
;SVRVSLPELRGPVLEWFDSDVRGLDGEVASLLSELPSEALSWADVALRHRIGEILERRLPGWDFSVQVALDGAEAVLTLSFRPRQPLVLAITPSLYSATMPVMFQSDLEAKLVPGLSPLIALPVEWVARHRDRVEALAREFLEDRNSVSNMRARVKVTFVPGPVSRMDALVDSDRLLFQVWVAAYAGIEGRYPEAGLFLGWNTAHLTGLDLELYGEAVMDLEDFGLTRRLGVRFRPLGDLRVGMEVEWPEERWFYRVLWDPHRVRRPYFWWRHAPGWGHEASLGYRFNEHLSVEIHYSGGCEDRGEKGKKLGLRGVLSL
;
A
#
# COMPACT_ATOMS: atom_id res chain seq x y z
N SER A 1 -0.64 41.71 24.30
CA SER A 1 -1.17 40.38 23.99
C SER A 1 -0.66 39.88 22.62
N VAL A 2 -0.56 38.56 22.43
CA VAL A 2 -0.12 37.94 21.19
C VAL A 2 -1.29 37.19 20.58
N ARG A 3 -1.54 37.41 19.28
CA ARG A 3 -2.57 36.69 18.50
C ARG A 3 -1.92 35.92 17.38
N VAL A 4 -2.29 34.68 17.22
CA VAL A 4 -1.83 33.82 16.13
C VAL A 4 -2.96 33.73 15.10
N SER A 5 -2.69 34.20 13.88
CA SER A 5 -3.62 34.05 12.74
C SER A 5 -3.29 32.74 12.03
N LEU A 6 -4.21 31.78 12.13
CA LEU A 6 -4.04 30.47 11.49
C LEU A 6 -4.21 30.59 9.97
N PRO A 7 -3.39 29.88 9.16
CA PRO A 7 -3.62 29.77 7.74
C PRO A 7 -4.90 28.96 7.45
N GLU A 8 -5.42 29.06 6.23
CA GLU A 8 -6.61 28.30 5.78
C GLU A 8 -6.29 26.81 5.57
N LEU A 9 -5.99 26.11 6.66
CA LEU A 9 -5.76 24.68 6.68
C LEU A 9 -7.05 23.91 6.97
N ARG A 10 -7.12 22.64 6.55
CA ARG A 10 -8.32 21.80 6.70
C ARG A 10 -7.98 20.44 7.27
N GLY A 11 -8.96 19.85 7.95
CA GLY A 11 -8.86 18.48 8.48
C GLY A 11 -7.70 18.29 9.45
N PRO A 12 -7.06 17.11 9.47
CA PRO A 12 -6.02 16.77 10.44
C PRO A 12 -4.79 17.69 10.36
N VAL A 13 -4.54 18.30 9.21
CA VAL A 13 -3.41 19.22 9.01
C VAL A 13 -3.57 20.48 9.87
N LEU A 14 -4.79 20.98 10.05
CA LEU A 14 -5.06 22.09 10.95
C LEU A 14 -4.72 21.73 12.40
N GLU A 15 -5.09 20.54 12.85
CA GLU A 15 -4.78 20.06 14.20
C GLU A 15 -3.27 19.94 14.44
N TRP A 16 -2.52 19.49 13.42
CA TRP A 16 -1.05 19.42 13.49
C TRP A 16 -0.44 20.79 13.62
N PHE A 17 -0.90 21.74 12.80
CA PHE A 17 -0.43 23.12 12.85
C PHE A 17 -0.78 23.77 14.20
N ASP A 18 -2.01 23.61 14.69
CA ASP A 18 -2.43 24.11 15.99
C ASP A 18 -1.58 23.53 17.13
N SER A 19 -1.25 22.25 17.06
CA SER A 19 -0.33 21.60 18.00
C SER A 19 1.08 22.21 18.00
N ASP A 20 1.58 22.60 16.81
CA ASP A 20 2.92 23.19 16.67
C ASP A 20 2.98 24.64 17.15
N VAL A 21 1.88 25.40 16.97
CA VAL A 21 1.81 26.79 17.44
C VAL A 21 1.35 26.94 18.89
N ARG A 22 0.93 25.83 19.51
CA ARG A 22 0.45 25.85 20.91
C ARG A 22 1.54 26.34 21.87
N GLY A 23 1.20 27.36 22.68
CA GLY A 23 2.11 27.98 23.61
C GLY A 23 3.12 28.95 22.99
N LEU A 24 3.07 29.18 21.67
CA LEU A 24 3.90 30.16 20.98
C LEU A 24 3.59 31.57 21.46
N ASP A 25 2.33 31.86 21.74
CA ASP A 25 1.87 33.12 22.31
C ASP A 25 2.56 33.43 23.64
N GLY A 26 2.70 32.44 24.52
CA GLY A 26 3.43 32.57 25.80
C GLY A 26 4.93 32.78 25.63
N GLU A 27 5.57 32.04 24.72
CA GLU A 27 7.01 32.20 24.43
C GLU A 27 7.32 33.59 23.83
N VAL A 28 6.52 34.04 22.89
CA VAL A 28 6.64 35.37 22.28
C VAL A 28 6.32 36.46 23.31
N ALA A 29 5.29 36.27 24.13
CA ALA A 29 4.97 37.21 25.18
C ALA A 29 6.10 37.36 26.23
N SER A 30 6.78 36.28 26.59
CA SER A 30 7.94 36.34 27.50
C SER A 30 9.09 37.17 26.93
N LEU A 31 9.38 37.02 25.63
CA LEU A 31 10.39 37.83 24.94
C LEU A 31 10.05 39.34 24.97
N LEU A 32 8.75 39.64 24.81
CA LEU A 32 8.27 41.02 24.82
C LEU A 32 8.33 41.64 26.22
N SER A 33 8.11 40.87 27.26
CA SER A 33 8.11 41.35 28.64
C SER A 33 9.49 41.79 29.12
N GLU A 34 10.59 41.32 28.46
CA GLU A 34 11.97 41.73 28.76
C GLU A 34 12.33 43.07 28.11
N LEU A 35 11.50 43.61 27.22
CA LEU A 35 11.76 44.83 26.49
C LEU A 35 10.92 46.01 27.02
N PRO A 36 11.54 47.21 27.28
CA PRO A 36 10.80 48.41 27.54
C PRO A 36 9.87 48.76 26.39
N SER A 37 8.66 49.26 26.69
CA SER A 37 7.68 49.61 25.66
C SER A 37 8.18 50.58 24.60
N GLU A 38 9.10 51.49 24.96
CA GLU A 38 9.76 52.46 24.08
C GLU A 38 10.75 51.78 23.13
N ALA A 39 11.33 50.64 23.52
CA ALA A 39 12.24 49.89 22.70
C ALA A 39 11.57 49.06 21.60
N LEU A 40 10.26 48.79 21.68
CA LEU A 40 9.55 47.98 20.70
C LEU A 40 9.56 48.60 19.30
N SER A 41 9.63 49.94 19.18
CA SER A 41 9.67 50.61 17.87
C SER A 41 10.99 50.52 17.14
N TRP A 42 12.13 50.35 17.83
CA TRP A 42 13.47 50.26 17.23
C TRP A 42 14.17 48.92 17.46
N ALA A 43 13.60 48.05 18.30
CA ALA A 43 14.06 46.66 18.45
C ALA A 43 13.40 45.72 17.40
N ASP A 44 12.64 46.22 16.43
CA ASP A 44 11.87 45.44 15.48
C ASP A 44 12.72 44.35 14.74
N VAL A 45 13.93 44.68 14.32
CA VAL A 45 14.80 43.73 13.61
C VAL A 45 15.28 42.60 14.55
N ALA A 46 15.68 42.95 15.78
CA ALA A 46 16.17 41.96 16.74
C ALA A 46 15.03 41.06 17.22
N LEU A 47 13.85 41.64 17.42
CA LEU A 47 12.63 40.91 17.80
C LEU A 47 12.20 39.92 16.73
N ARG A 48 12.15 40.38 15.47
CA ARG A 48 11.83 39.50 14.34
C ARG A 48 12.84 38.36 14.20
N HIS A 49 14.12 38.63 14.41
CA HIS A 49 15.15 37.60 14.36
C HIS A 49 14.93 36.53 15.44
N ARG A 50 14.66 36.93 16.70
CA ARG A 50 14.38 36.01 17.81
C ARG A 50 13.10 35.21 17.63
N ILE A 51 12.05 35.84 17.17
CA ILE A 51 10.79 35.15 16.84
C ILE A 51 11.04 34.17 15.69
N GLY A 52 11.86 34.57 14.70
CA GLY A 52 12.26 33.71 13.57
C GLY A 52 12.96 32.43 14.02
N GLU A 53 13.89 32.53 14.96
CA GLU A 53 14.60 31.35 15.52
C GLU A 53 13.65 30.37 16.23
N ILE A 54 12.64 30.88 16.93
CA ILE A 54 11.61 30.05 17.58
C ILE A 54 10.73 29.38 16.52
N LEU A 55 10.29 30.14 15.54
CA LEU A 55 9.39 29.66 14.48
C LEU A 55 10.07 28.65 13.55
N GLU A 56 11.34 28.88 13.16
CA GLU A 56 12.08 27.92 12.33
C GLU A 56 12.22 26.55 13.02
N ARG A 57 12.36 26.53 14.32
CA ARG A 57 12.37 25.28 15.10
C ARG A 57 11.04 24.61 15.21
N ARG A 58 9.93 25.37 15.33
CA ARG A 58 8.57 24.84 15.51
C ARG A 58 7.85 24.58 14.21
N LEU A 59 8.04 25.46 13.22
CA LEU A 59 7.34 25.49 11.93
C LEU A 59 8.35 25.60 10.78
N PRO A 60 9.22 24.60 10.56
CA PRO A 60 10.19 24.63 9.46
C PRO A 60 9.46 24.77 8.12
N GLY A 61 9.99 25.62 7.25
CA GLY A 61 9.39 25.87 5.93
C GLY A 61 8.19 26.84 5.92
N TRP A 62 7.88 27.47 7.06
CA TRP A 62 6.87 28.54 7.09
C TRP A 62 7.54 29.90 7.24
N ASP A 63 7.16 30.82 6.39
CA ASP A 63 7.45 32.24 6.55
C ASP A 63 6.38 32.87 7.46
N PHE A 64 6.79 33.89 8.18
CA PHE A 64 5.89 34.62 9.06
C PHE A 64 5.97 36.14 8.86
N SER A 65 4.89 36.82 9.16
CA SER A 65 4.85 38.27 9.27
C SER A 65 4.33 38.65 10.63
N VAL A 66 4.95 39.69 11.19
CA VAL A 66 4.60 40.26 12.47
C VAL A 66 3.95 41.60 12.24
N GLN A 67 2.75 41.80 12.75
CA GLN A 67 2.07 43.09 12.79
C GLN A 67 1.89 43.50 14.24
N VAL A 68 2.36 44.69 14.58
CA VAL A 68 2.21 45.27 15.91
C VAL A 68 1.17 46.37 15.81
N ALA A 69 0.08 46.22 16.53
CA ALA A 69 -0.96 47.26 16.71
C ALA A 69 -0.98 47.71 18.16
N LEU A 70 -1.07 49.01 18.38
CA LEU A 70 -1.27 49.58 19.71
C LEU A 70 -2.78 49.79 19.90
N ASP A 71 -3.35 49.09 20.87
CA ASP A 71 -4.75 49.22 21.26
C ASP A 71 -4.79 49.83 22.67
N GLY A 72 -4.84 51.16 22.73
CA GLY A 72 -4.73 51.92 23.97
C GLY A 72 -3.37 51.77 24.66
N ALA A 73 -3.35 51.16 25.84
CA ALA A 73 -2.12 50.87 26.60
C ALA A 73 -1.54 49.48 26.32
N GLU A 74 -2.20 48.65 25.50
CA GLU A 74 -1.75 47.31 25.19
C GLU A 74 -1.20 47.25 23.78
N ALA A 75 -0.06 46.56 23.63
CA ALA A 75 0.46 46.16 22.33
C ALA A 75 -0.13 44.78 21.94
N VAL A 76 -0.80 44.72 20.79
CA VAL A 76 -1.28 43.49 20.17
C VAL A 76 -0.38 43.11 19.06
N LEU A 77 0.27 41.96 19.20
CA LEU A 77 1.17 41.39 18.18
C LEU A 77 0.41 40.29 17.46
N THR A 78 0.23 40.44 16.14
CA THR A 78 -0.40 39.44 15.29
C THR A 78 0.64 38.74 14.44
N LEU A 79 0.71 37.41 14.59
CA LEU A 79 1.56 36.53 13.77
C LEU A 79 0.71 35.92 12.66
N SER A 80 1.13 36.11 11.40
CA SER A 80 0.51 35.49 10.23
C SER A 80 1.54 34.61 9.50
N PHE A 81 1.10 33.46 9.00
CA PHE A 81 1.96 32.46 8.40
C PHE A 81 1.68 32.28 6.91
N ARG A 82 2.75 32.04 6.15
CA ARG A 82 2.70 31.69 4.74
C ARG A 82 3.62 30.52 4.46
N PRO A 83 3.22 29.54 3.62
CA PRO A 83 4.08 28.44 3.27
C PRO A 83 5.25 28.92 2.41
N ARG A 84 6.47 28.48 2.74
CA ARG A 84 7.71 28.75 2.01
C ARG A 84 8.03 27.60 1.07
N GLN A 85 8.55 27.90 -0.10
CA GLN A 85 9.03 26.88 -1.04
C GLN A 85 10.25 26.13 -0.49
N PRO A 86 10.44 24.84 -0.84
CA PRO A 86 9.61 24.05 -1.76
C PRO A 86 8.29 23.57 -1.13
N LEU A 87 7.22 23.57 -1.93
CA LEU A 87 5.89 23.09 -1.52
C LEU A 87 5.62 21.70 -2.08
N VAL A 88 4.75 20.94 -1.40
CA VAL A 88 4.18 19.70 -1.93
C VAL A 88 3.21 20.05 -3.06
N LEU A 89 3.55 19.70 -4.28
CA LEU A 89 2.75 19.97 -5.49
C LEU A 89 1.87 18.79 -5.87
N ALA A 90 2.37 17.59 -5.62
CA ALA A 90 1.65 16.34 -5.90
C ALA A 90 2.06 15.24 -4.93
N ILE A 91 1.16 14.26 -4.73
CA ILE A 91 1.45 13.03 -4.00
C ILE A 91 1.14 11.87 -4.94
N THR A 92 2.12 10.99 -5.14
CA THR A 92 1.99 9.80 -5.97
C THR A 92 1.93 8.59 -5.04
N PRO A 93 0.74 8.02 -4.80
CA PRO A 93 0.62 6.77 -4.08
C PRO A 93 1.01 5.60 -4.99
N SER A 94 1.57 4.56 -4.38
CA SER A 94 1.78 3.25 -4.98
C SER A 94 1.39 2.20 -3.95
N LEU A 95 0.47 1.33 -4.30
CA LEU A 95 -0.02 0.30 -3.40
C LEU A 95 0.40 -1.07 -3.93
N TYR A 96 0.93 -1.89 -3.05
CA TYR A 96 1.37 -3.25 -3.35
C TYR A 96 0.67 -4.23 -2.43
N SER A 97 0.25 -5.35 -3.00
CA SER A 97 -0.31 -6.46 -2.23
C SER A 97 0.00 -7.78 -2.95
N ALA A 98 0.51 -8.76 -2.21
CA ALA A 98 0.64 -10.13 -2.69
C ALA A 98 -0.64 -10.96 -2.48
N THR A 99 -1.58 -10.44 -1.70
CA THR A 99 -2.78 -11.18 -1.26
C THR A 99 -4.09 -10.63 -1.81
N MET A 100 -4.03 -9.51 -2.54
CA MET A 100 -5.19 -8.80 -3.09
C MET A 100 -5.03 -8.61 -4.61
N PRO A 101 -6.08 -8.83 -5.40
CA PRO A 101 -6.08 -8.55 -6.83
C PRO A 101 -5.74 -7.09 -7.15
N VAL A 102 -5.04 -6.88 -8.26
CA VAL A 102 -4.54 -5.56 -8.69
C VAL A 102 -5.67 -4.57 -8.89
N MET A 103 -6.84 -5.03 -9.37
CA MET A 103 -8.02 -4.16 -9.55
C MET A 103 -8.46 -3.49 -8.24
N PHE A 104 -8.33 -4.17 -7.10
CA PHE A 104 -8.61 -3.56 -5.79
C PHE A 104 -7.48 -2.63 -5.32
N GLN A 105 -6.22 -2.94 -5.68
CA GLN A 105 -5.09 -2.07 -5.40
C GLN A 105 -5.27 -0.72 -6.07
N SER A 106 -5.60 -0.70 -7.37
CA SER A 106 -5.84 0.53 -8.14
C SER A 106 -7.02 1.35 -7.60
N ASP A 107 -8.09 0.71 -7.14
CA ASP A 107 -9.23 1.40 -6.51
C ASP A 107 -8.82 2.05 -5.17
N LEU A 108 -8.00 1.37 -4.37
CA LEU A 108 -7.48 1.90 -3.11
C LEU A 108 -6.52 3.08 -3.35
N GLU A 109 -5.63 2.99 -4.35
CA GLU A 109 -4.75 4.10 -4.75
C GLU A 109 -5.56 5.34 -5.17
N ALA A 110 -6.55 5.15 -6.03
CA ALA A 110 -7.41 6.24 -6.49
C ALA A 110 -8.15 6.93 -5.35
N LYS A 111 -8.55 6.17 -4.33
CA LYS A 111 -9.24 6.70 -3.15
C LYS A 111 -8.29 7.35 -2.13
N LEU A 112 -7.03 6.96 -2.11
CA LEU A 112 -6.04 7.51 -1.19
C LEU A 112 -5.67 8.97 -1.55
N VAL A 113 -5.62 9.30 -2.84
CA VAL A 113 -5.27 10.65 -3.34
C VAL A 113 -6.14 11.76 -2.73
N PRO A 114 -7.49 11.69 -2.75
CA PRO A 114 -8.33 12.69 -2.09
C PRO A 114 -8.11 12.81 -0.59
N GLY A 115 -7.83 11.69 0.11
CA GLY A 115 -7.55 11.68 1.54
C GLY A 115 -6.28 12.44 1.92
N LEU A 116 -5.32 12.51 1.01
CA LEU A 116 -4.04 13.18 1.19
C LEU A 116 -4.01 14.59 0.59
N SER A 117 -5.08 15.02 -0.08
CA SER A 117 -5.16 16.36 -0.70
C SER A 117 -4.90 17.52 0.26
N PRO A 118 -5.21 17.46 1.56
CA PRO A 118 -4.89 18.53 2.51
C PRO A 118 -3.38 18.81 2.66
N LEU A 119 -2.51 17.88 2.22
CA LEU A 119 -1.06 18.06 2.25
C LEU A 119 -0.51 18.88 1.07
N ILE A 120 -1.32 19.10 0.03
CA ILE A 120 -0.94 19.90 -1.14
C ILE A 120 -0.78 21.36 -0.73
N ALA A 121 0.22 22.03 -1.34
CA ALA A 121 0.62 23.41 -1.07
C ALA A 121 1.23 23.67 0.32
N LEU A 122 1.52 22.62 1.10
CA LEU A 122 2.25 22.74 2.35
C LEU A 122 3.77 22.71 2.13
N PRO A 123 4.58 23.34 3.02
CA PRO A 123 6.03 23.26 2.94
C PRO A 123 6.52 21.81 3.09
N VAL A 124 7.43 21.41 2.20
CA VAL A 124 8.01 20.06 2.22
C VAL A 124 8.71 19.76 3.54
N GLU A 125 9.43 20.74 4.09
CA GLU A 125 10.17 20.60 5.37
C GLU A 125 9.23 20.34 6.55
N TRP A 126 8.08 21.05 6.58
CA TRP A 126 7.08 20.86 7.63
C TRP A 126 6.38 19.50 7.49
N VAL A 127 6.02 19.11 6.27
CA VAL A 127 5.44 17.78 6.00
C VAL A 127 6.43 16.67 6.33
N ALA A 128 7.74 16.87 6.07
CA ALA A 128 8.79 15.92 6.42
C ALA A 128 8.90 15.72 7.94
N ARG A 129 8.74 16.78 8.71
CA ARG A 129 8.71 16.72 10.19
C ARG A 129 7.52 15.90 10.71
N HIS A 130 6.39 15.98 10.00
CA HIS A 130 5.16 15.25 10.36
C HIS A 130 5.01 13.92 9.61
N ARG A 131 6.10 13.38 9.06
CA ARG A 131 6.09 12.15 8.28
C ARG A 131 5.32 11.02 8.96
N ASP A 132 5.57 10.76 10.24
CA ASP A 132 4.91 9.68 10.98
C ASP A 132 3.39 9.89 11.09
N ARG A 133 2.94 11.14 11.21
CA ARG A 133 1.52 11.49 11.23
C ARG A 133 0.88 11.31 9.85
N VAL A 134 1.60 11.64 8.77
CA VAL A 134 1.15 11.40 7.39
C VAL A 134 1.03 9.91 7.13
N GLU A 135 2.01 9.11 7.54
CA GLU A 135 1.97 7.65 7.41
C GLU A 135 0.83 7.03 8.24
N ALA A 136 0.58 7.56 9.45
CA ALA A 136 -0.53 7.12 10.28
C ALA A 136 -1.89 7.46 9.66
N LEU A 137 -2.06 8.69 9.14
CA LEU A 137 -3.27 9.13 8.46
C LEU A 137 -3.58 8.25 7.24
N ALA A 138 -2.58 7.97 6.41
CA ALA A 138 -2.75 7.12 5.23
C ALA A 138 -3.07 5.67 5.63
N ARG A 139 -2.45 5.15 6.70
CA ARG A 139 -2.75 3.83 7.24
C ARG A 139 -4.19 3.74 7.72
N GLU A 140 -4.63 4.66 8.56
CA GLU A 140 -6.00 4.72 9.08
C GLU A 140 -7.02 4.79 7.94
N PHE A 141 -6.74 5.62 6.94
CA PHE A 141 -7.58 5.73 5.75
C PHE A 141 -7.71 4.42 4.98
N LEU A 142 -6.63 3.65 4.86
CA LEU A 142 -6.64 2.35 4.17
C LEU A 142 -7.32 1.27 5.03
N GLU A 143 -7.04 1.21 6.33
CA GLU A 143 -7.62 0.23 7.26
C GLU A 143 -9.14 0.37 7.41
N ASP A 144 -9.67 1.59 7.30
CA ASP A 144 -11.12 1.86 7.32
C ASP A 144 -11.86 1.36 6.07
N ARG A 145 -11.15 0.92 5.03
CA ARG A 145 -11.78 0.39 3.82
C ARG A 145 -12.26 -1.03 4.00
N ASN A 146 -13.51 -1.29 3.57
CA ASN A 146 -14.14 -2.60 3.68
C ASN A 146 -13.29 -3.73 3.06
N SER A 147 -12.62 -3.46 1.92
CA SER A 147 -11.74 -4.44 1.28
C SER A 147 -10.54 -4.82 2.14
N VAL A 148 -9.96 -3.88 2.86
CA VAL A 148 -8.81 -4.08 3.74
C VAL A 148 -9.24 -4.69 5.08
N SER A 149 -10.29 -4.15 5.69
CA SER A 149 -10.80 -4.61 6.99
C SER A 149 -11.39 -6.03 6.92
N ASN A 150 -12.14 -6.36 5.86
CA ASN A 150 -12.70 -7.70 5.65
C ASN A 150 -11.61 -8.76 5.43
N MET A 151 -10.52 -8.39 4.74
CA MET A 151 -9.37 -9.26 4.56
C MET A 151 -8.47 -9.32 5.81
N ARG A 152 -8.73 -8.49 6.82
CA ARG A 152 -7.87 -8.31 7.99
C ARG A 152 -6.41 -8.08 7.58
N ALA A 153 -6.22 -7.30 6.53
CA ALA A 153 -4.92 -7.01 6.00
C ALA A 153 -4.14 -6.06 6.93
N ARG A 154 -2.83 -6.24 6.96
CA ARG A 154 -1.91 -5.33 7.64
C ARG A 154 -1.45 -4.29 6.65
N VAL A 155 -1.52 -3.04 7.08
CA VAL A 155 -1.11 -1.90 6.26
C VAL A 155 0.20 -1.35 6.78
N LYS A 156 1.20 -1.29 5.91
CA LYS A 156 2.47 -0.60 6.16
C LYS A 156 2.62 0.51 5.14
N VAL A 157 2.73 1.73 5.62
CA VAL A 157 2.90 2.91 4.77
C VAL A 157 4.31 3.46 4.96
N THR A 158 4.90 3.93 3.88
CA THR A 158 6.18 4.66 3.86
C THR A 158 5.99 5.90 3.02
N PHE A 159 6.25 7.06 3.60
CA PHE A 159 6.12 8.35 2.94
C PHE A 159 7.49 9.00 2.72
N VAL A 160 7.73 9.47 1.49
CA VAL A 160 8.93 10.20 1.11
C VAL A 160 8.50 11.61 0.71
N PRO A 161 8.74 12.62 1.58
CA PRO A 161 8.37 14.00 1.32
C PRO A 161 9.22 14.61 0.21
N GLY A 162 8.61 15.47 -0.60
CA GLY A 162 9.24 16.21 -1.69
C GLY A 162 8.23 17.08 -2.42
N PRO A 163 8.65 17.88 -3.40
CA PRO A 163 7.71 18.63 -4.25
C PRO A 163 6.73 17.70 -4.98
N VAL A 164 7.20 16.53 -5.43
CA VAL A 164 6.39 15.38 -5.81
C VAL A 164 6.66 14.31 -4.75
N SER A 165 5.80 14.28 -3.74
CA SER A 165 5.91 13.33 -2.64
C SER A 165 5.50 11.92 -3.11
N ARG A 166 6.21 10.88 -2.63
CA ARG A 166 5.87 9.50 -2.92
C ARG A 166 5.36 8.81 -1.66
N MET A 167 4.34 8.00 -1.84
CA MET A 167 3.77 7.18 -0.78
C MET A 167 3.68 5.73 -1.24
N ASP A 168 4.44 4.85 -0.58
CA ASP A 168 4.40 3.43 -0.85
C ASP A 168 3.60 2.74 0.27
N ALA A 169 2.54 2.03 -0.09
CA ALA A 169 1.70 1.29 0.85
C ALA A 169 1.75 -0.22 0.53
N LEU A 170 2.08 -1.03 1.51
CA LEU A 170 2.01 -2.49 1.46
C LEU A 170 0.78 -2.95 2.25
N VAL A 171 -0.12 -3.66 1.59
CA VAL A 171 -1.40 -4.12 2.16
C VAL A 171 -1.50 -5.62 1.98
N ASP A 172 -1.08 -6.40 2.98
CA ASP A 172 -1.07 -7.85 2.91
C ASP A 172 -1.87 -8.49 4.04
N SER A 173 -2.65 -9.51 3.69
CA SER A 173 -3.34 -10.36 4.65
C SER A 173 -2.51 -11.63 4.93
N ASP A 174 -2.35 -11.95 6.20
CA ASP A 174 -1.79 -13.23 6.65
C ASP A 174 -2.86 -14.35 6.73
N ARG A 175 -4.11 -14.02 6.46
CA ARG A 175 -5.27 -14.95 6.56
C ARG A 175 -5.90 -15.28 5.24
N LEU A 176 -6.07 -14.28 4.38
CA LEU A 176 -6.78 -14.42 3.11
C LEU A 176 -5.84 -14.11 1.95
N LEU A 177 -5.90 -14.93 0.92
CA LEU A 177 -5.25 -14.75 -0.36
C LEU A 177 -6.32 -14.78 -1.43
N PHE A 178 -6.50 -13.68 -2.14
CA PHE A 178 -7.46 -13.58 -3.23
C PHE A 178 -6.72 -13.17 -4.51
N GLN A 179 -6.82 -13.97 -5.56
CA GLN A 179 -6.15 -13.72 -6.83
C GLN A 179 -7.11 -13.93 -7.98
N VAL A 180 -7.02 -13.07 -8.97
CA VAL A 180 -7.69 -13.19 -10.27
C VAL A 180 -6.60 -13.19 -11.33
N TRP A 181 -6.68 -14.11 -12.28
CA TRP A 181 -5.68 -14.23 -13.31
C TRP A 181 -6.27 -14.66 -14.65
N VAL A 182 -5.59 -14.33 -15.74
CA VAL A 182 -5.85 -14.84 -17.08
C VAL A 182 -4.56 -15.47 -17.59
N ALA A 183 -4.67 -16.62 -18.24
CA ALA A 183 -3.52 -17.30 -18.85
C ALA A 183 -3.78 -17.60 -20.32
N ALA A 184 -2.71 -17.55 -21.11
CA ALA A 184 -2.71 -17.96 -22.52
C ALA A 184 -1.57 -18.94 -22.74
N TYR A 185 -1.80 -19.90 -23.64
CA TYR A 185 -0.86 -20.98 -23.96
C TYR A 185 -0.30 -20.83 -25.37
N ALA A 186 0.95 -21.23 -25.55
CA ALA A 186 1.61 -21.32 -26.84
C ALA A 186 2.39 -22.63 -26.95
N GLY A 187 2.27 -23.32 -28.07
CA GLY A 187 2.96 -24.60 -28.32
C GLY A 187 2.35 -25.82 -27.61
N ILE A 188 1.15 -25.69 -27.02
CA ILE A 188 0.42 -26.79 -26.39
C ILE A 188 -0.89 -26.98 -27.12
N GLU A 189 -0.96 -28.03 -27.94
CA GLU A 189 -2.17 -28.37 -28.69
C GLU A 189 -3.32 -28.74 -27.75
N GLY A 190 -4.52 -28.18 -27.99
CA GLY A 190 -5.73 -28.41 -27.18
C GLY A 190 -5.74 -27.74 -25.82
N ARG A 191 -4.90 -26.71 -25.60
CA ARG A 191 -4.98 -25.79 -24.45
C ARG A 191 -5.36 -24.41 -24.96
N TYR A 192 -6.41 -23.87 -24.40
CA TYR A 192 -6.97 -22.58 -24.72
C TYR A 192 -6.70 -21.56 -23.63
N PRO A 193 -6.92 -20.26 -23.90
CA PRO A 193 -6.83 -19.25 -22.85
C PRO A 193 -7.79 -19.55 -21.71
N GLU A 194 -7.34 -19.30 -20.49
CA GLU A 194 -8.07 -19.57 -19.25
C GLU A 194 -8.19 -18.30 -18.41
N ALA A 195 -9.27 -18.18 -17.66
CA ALA A 195 -9.41 -17.20 -16.59
C ALA A 195 -9.62 -17.94 -15.26
N GLY A 196 -8.95 -17.47 -14.21
CA GLY A 196 -9.02 -18.13 -12.91
C GLY A 196 -9.27 -17.18 -11.76
N LEU A 197 -9.96 -17.69 -10.76
CA LEU A 197 -10.20 -17.08 -9.47
C LEU A 197 -9.68 -18.02 -8.39
N PHE A 198 -8.82 -17.52 -7.53
CA PHE A 198 -8.26 -18.25 -6.40
C PHE A 198 -8.60 -17.55 -5.09
N LEU A 199 -9.08 -18.32 -4.11
CA LEU A 199 -9.34 -17.86 -2.76
C LEU A 199 -8.67 -18.83 -1.78
N GLY A 200 -7.71 -18.35 -1.01
CA GLY A 200 -7.02 -19.08 0.05
C GLY A 200 -7.33 -18.52 1.43
N TRP A 201 -7.44 -19.39 2.41
CA TRP A 201 -7.60 -19.05 3.80
C TRP A 201 -6.56 -19.77 4.65
N ASN A 202 -5.66 -19.00 5.27
CA ASN A 202 -4.64 -19.50 6.16
C ASN A 202 -5.21 -19.68 7.58
N THR A 203 -5.05 -20.87 8.16
CA THR A 203 -5.58 -21.22 9.47
C THR A 203 -4.54 -21.14 10.59
N ALA A 204 -3.32 -20.67 10.34
CA ALA A 204 -2.24 -20.61 11.32
C ALA A 204 -2.66 -19.94 12.63
N HIS A 205 -3.49 -18.91 12.54
CA HIS A 205 -4.02 -18.16 13.68
C HIS A 205 -5.01 -18.97 14.57
N LEU A 206 -5.58 -20.08 14.06
CA LEU A 206 -6.50 -20.96 14.79
C LEU A 206 -5.80 -22.19 15.32
N THR A 207 -4.93 -22.78 14.51
CA THR A 207 -4.36 -24.12 14.75
C THR A 207 -2.90 -24.07 15.17
N GLY A 208 -2.22 -22.94 15.00
CA GLY A 208 -0.77 -22.82 15.14
C GLY A 208 0.03 -23.49 14.00
N LEU A 209 -0.66 -24.17 13.07
CA LEU A 209 -0.07 -24.78 11.89
C LEU A 209 -0.30 -23.87 10.68
N ASP A 210 0.72 -23.66 9.86
CA ASP A 210 0.62 -22.91 8.61
C ASP A 210 -0.08 -23.77 7.53
N LEU A 211 -1.39 -23.97 7.75
CA LEU A 211 -2.27 -24.73 6.89
C LEU A 211 -3.18 -23.75 6.14
N GLU A 212 -3.26 -23.89 4.82
CA GLU A 212 -4.11 -23.09 3.97
C GLU A 212 -5.20 -23.97 3.32
N LEU A 213 -6.45 -23.58 3.54
CA LEU A 213 -7.59 -24.11 2.79
C LEU A 213 -7.81 -23.21 1.57
N TYR A 214 -8.02 -23.77 0.41
CA TYR A 214 -8.23 -22.94 -0.79
C TYR A 214 -9.28 -23.50 -1.72
N GLY A 215 -9.91 -22.58 -2.47
CA GLY A 215 -10.74 -22.84 -3.61
C GLY A 215 -10.21 -22.15 -4.85
N GLU A 216 -10.25 -22.81 -5.99
CA GLU A 216 -9.89 -22.26 -7.28
C GLU A 216 -11.00 -22.58 -8.29
N ALA A 217 -11.41 -21.60 -9.07
CA ALA A 217 -12.31 -21.74 -10.19
C ALA A 217 -11.57 -21.32 -11.46
N VAL A 218 -11.49 -22.19 -12.45
CA VAL A 218 -10.81 -21.94 -13.72
C VAL A 218 -11.81 -22.13 -14.84
N MET A 219 -11.96 -21.13 -15.67
CA MET A 219 -12.85 -21.12 -16.83
C MET A 219 -12.00 -21.14 -18.11
N ASP A 220 -12.23 -22.12 -18.95
CA ASP A 220 -11.73 -22.12 -20.32
C ASP A 220 -12.49 -21.03 -21.12
N LEU A 221 -11.77 -20.20 -21.86
CA LEU A 221 -12.38 -19.08 -22.59
C LEU A 221 -12.88 -19.47 -24.01
N GLU A 222 -12.64 -20.69 -24.45
CA GLU A 222 -13.16 -21.18 -25.74
C GLU A 222 -14.55 -21.79 -25.60
N ASP A 223 -14.72 -22.74 -24.70
CA ASP A 223 -15.97 -23.47 -24.49
C ASP A 223 -16.74 -23.08 -23.22
N PHE A 224 -16.18 -22.15 -22.44
CA PHE A 224 -16.70 -21.72 -21.13
C PHE A 224 -16.80 -22.85 -20.11
N GLY A 225 -16.05 -23.92 -20.29
CA GLY A 225 -15.94 -25.02 -19.36
C GLY A 225 -15.40 -24.55 -18.01
N LEU A 226 -16.11 -24.88 -16.92
CA LEU A 226 -15.73 -24.47 -15.56
C LEU A 226 -15.16 -25.63 -14.78
N THR A 227 -13.87 -25.56 -14.50
CA THR A 227 -13.15 -26.44 -13.57
C THR A 227 -13.13 -25.81 -12.18
N ARG A 228 -13.51 -26.57 -11.16
CA ARG A 228 -13.49 -26.14 -9.75
C ARG A 228 -12.54 -27.02 -8.98
N ARG A 229 -11.76 -26.40 -8.10
CA ARG A 229 -10.79 -27.09 -7.26
C ARG A 229 -10.97 -26.66 -5.82
N LEU A 230 -10.94 -27.62 -4.90
CA LEU A 230 -10.83 -27.36 -3.47
C LEU A 230 -9.62 -28.13 -2.94
N GLY A 231 -8.83 -27.48 -2.13
CA GLY A 231 -7.62 -28.11 -1.63
C GLY A 231 -7.20 -27.61 -0.26
N VAL A 232 -6.27 -28.35 0.29
CA VAL A 232 -5.56 -28.00 1.50
C VAL A 232 -4.07 -28.10 1.23
N ARG A 233 -3.30 -27.11 1.69
CA ARG A 233 -1.85 -27.13 1.59
C ARG A 233 -1.21 -26.67 2.88
N PHE A 234 -0.08 -27.26 3.18
CA PHE A 234 0.74 -26.98 4.35
C PHE A 234 2.05 -26.35 3.90
N ARG A 235 2.59 -25.44 4.69
CA ARG A 235 3.89 -24.80 4.45
C ARG A 235 4.96 -25.41 5.36
N PRO A 236 5.72 -26.41 4.89
CA PRO A 236 6.73 -27.06 5.73
C PRO A 236 7.98 -26.20 5.93
N LEU A 237 8.37 -25.40 4.94
CA LEU A 237 9.61 -24.61 4.98
C LEU A 237 9.55 -23.42 4.01
N GLY A 238 9.76 -22.21 4.53
CA GLY A 238 9.87 -21.00 3.71
C GLY A 238 8.67 -20.79 2.78
N ASP A 239 8.94 -20.73 1.47
CA ASP A 239 7.93 -20.49 0.43
C ASP A 239 7.42 -21.80 -0.22
N LEU A 240 7.81 -22.96 0.31
CA LEU A 240 7.37 -24.27 -0.16
C LEU A 240 6.01 -24.61 0.45
N ARG A 241 5.05 -24.99 -0.39
CA ARG A 241 3.71 -25.47 0.02
C ARG A 241 3.49 -26.84 -0.60
N VAL A 242 2.97 -27.76 0.21
CA VAL A 242 2.65 -29.13 -0.20
C VAL A 242 1.21 -29.41 0.22
N GLY A 243 0.43 -30.04 -0.65
CA GLY A 243 -0.97 -30.26 -0.35
C GLY A 243 -1.65 -31.26 -1.25
N MET A 244 -2.98 -31.30 -1.08
CA MET A 244 -3.88 -32.13 -1.86
C MET A 244 -5.07 -31.27 -2.31
N GLU A 245 -5.59 -31.58 -3.50
CA GLU A 245 -6.79 -30.92 -4.05
C GLU A 245 -7.69 -31.93 -4.73
N VAL A 246 -8.98 -31.61 -4.77
CA VAL A 246 -10.00 -32.31 -5.56
C VAL A 246 -10.46 -31.38 -6.66
N GLU A 247 -10.53 -31.88 -7.87
CA GLU A 247 -10.94 -31.16 -9.07
C GLU A 247 -12.30 -31.72 -9.57
N TRP A 248 -13.25 -30.84 -9.87
CA TRP A 248 -14.54 -31.13 -10.49
C TRP A 248 -14.62 -30.51 -11.90
N PRO A 249 -15.38 -31.12 -12.83
CA PRO A 249 -16.40 -32.17 -12.62
C PRO A 249 -15.91 -33.60 -12.54
N GLU A 250 -14.65 -33.89 -12.89
CA GLU A 250 -14.16 -35.28 -13.02
C GLU A 250 -13.85 -35.98 -11.67
N GLU A 251 -13.99 -35.28 -10.55
CA GLU A 251 -13.71 -35.78 -9.19
C GLU A 251 -12.31 -36.35 -9.02
N ARG A 252 -11.31 -35.66 -9.57
CA ARG A 252 -9.91 -36.10 -9.54
C ARG A 252 -9.19 -35.58 -8.32
N TRP A 253 -8.41 -36.46 -7.70
CA TRP A 253 -7.53 -36.09 -6.61
C TRP A 253 -6.13 -35.79 -7.12
N PHE A 254 -5.54 -34.68 -6.67
CA PHE A 254 -4.19 -34.27 -6.99
C PHE A 254 -3.35 -34.09 -5.74
N TYR A 255 -2.11 -34.51 -5.78
CA TYR A 255 -1.04 -34.01 -4.94
C TYR A 255 -0.48 -32.76 -5.56
N ARG A 256 -0.25 -31.73 -4.76
CA ARG A 256 0.25 -30.43 -5.25
C ARG A 256 1.49 -30.00 -4.49
N VAL A 257 2.51 -29.56 -5.21
CA VAL A 257 3.71 -28.92 -4.66
C VAL A 257 3.81 -27.54 -5.32
N LEU A 258 4.03 -26.53 -4.53
CA LEU A 258 4.20 -25.15 -4.97
C LEU A 258 5.35 -24.52 -4.20
N TRP A 259 6.33 -24.03 -4.93
CA TRP A 259 7.36 -23.14 -4.39
C TRP A 259 7.22 -21.79 -5.05
N ASP A 260 6.76 -20.80 -4.27
CA ASP A 260 6.49 -19.46 -4.76
C ASP A 260 6.87 -18.41 -3.71
N PRO A 261 8.00 -17.70 -3.89
CA PRO A 261 8.41 -16.63 -3.00
C PRO A 261 7.53 -15.37 -3.08
N HIS A 262 6.49 -15.34 -3.93
CA HIS A 262 5.58 -14.21 -4.13
C HIS A 262 6.30 -12.86 -4.35
N ARG A 263 7.48 -12.88 -5.00
CA ARG A 263 8.28 -11.69 -5.26
C ARG A 263 8.48 -11.50 -6.75
N VAL A 264 8.46 -10.25 -7.20
CA VAL A 264 8.82 -9.88 -8.57
C VAL A 264 10.28 -10.22 -8.87
N ARG A 265 10.58 -10.51 -10.13
CA ARG A 265 11.89 -10.90 -10.63
C ARG A 265 12.44 -12.15 -9.93
N ARG A 266 11.56 -13.08 -9.58
CA ARG A 266 11.93 -14.36 -8.98
C ARG A 266 11.28 -15.51 -9.74
N PRO A 267 11.98 -16.66 -9.84
CA PRO A 267 11.38 -17.88 -10.33
C PRO A 267 10.42 -18.45 -9.30
N TYR A 268 9.46 -19.20 -9.78
CA TYR A 268 8.57 -20.04 -8.99
C TYR A 268 8.35 -21.36 -9.72
N PHE A 269 7.89 -22.38 -8.99
CA PHE A 269 7.64 -23.71 -9.54
C PHE A 269 6.36 -24.26 -8.92
N TRP A 270 5.55 -24.91 -9.74
CA TRP A 270 4.45 -25.73 -9.25
C TRP A 270 4.39 -27.07 -9.98
N TRP A 271 3.94 -28.07 -9.27
CA TRP A 271 3.71 -29.41 -9.77
C TRP A 271 2.44 -29.97 -9.15
N ARG A 272 1.67 -30.71 -9.97
CA ARG A 272 0.52 -31.47 -9.53
C ARG A 272 0.49 -32.84 -10.16
N HIS A 273 0.04 -33.84 -9.42
CA HIS A 273 -0.02 -35.23 -9.85
C HIS A 273 -1.34 -35.88 -9.42
N ALA A 274 -2.08 -36.46 -10.37
CA ALA A 274 -3.24 -37.29 -10.12
C ALA A 274 -2.90 -38.77 -10.40
N PRO A 275 -3.00 -39.64 -9.39
CA PRO A 275 -2.76 -41.07 -9.59
C PRO A 275 -3.69 -41.62 -10.69
N GLY A 276 -3.11 -42.32 -11.68
CA GLY A 276 -3.84 -42.90 -12.81
C GLY A 276 -4.30 -41.91 -13.89
N TRP A 277 -3.99 -40.59 -13.76
CA TRP A 277 -4.35 -39.56 -14.76
C TRP A 277 -3.15 -38.83 -15.36
N GLY A 278 -2.10 -38.66 -14.56
CA GLY A 278 -0.91 -37.99 -15.04
C GLY A 278 -0.40 -36.90 -14.12
N HIS A 279 0.44 -36.03 -14.66
CA HIS A 279 1.07 -34.95 -13.91
C HIS A 279 1.20 -33.69 -14.77
N GLU A 280 1.18 -32.56 -14.10
CA GLU A 280 1.46 -31.25 -14.69
C GLU A 280 2.53 -30.54 -13.87
N ALA A 281 3.38 -29.77 -14.53
CA ALA A 281 4.39 -28.96 -13.87
C ALA A 281 4.60 -27.66 -14.64
N SER A 282 4.95 -26.61 -13.91
CA SER A 282 5.39 -25.36 -14.52
C SER A 282 6.56 -24.79 -13.77
N LEU A 283 7.53 -24.29 -14.52
CA LEU A 283 8.59 -23.43 -14.05
C LEU A 283 8.34 -22.03 -14.59
N GLY A 284 8.05 -21.11 -13.72
CA GLY A 284 7.68 -19.74 -14.07
C GLY A 284 8.69 -18.70 -13.61
N TYR A 285 8.64 -17.56 -14.25
CA TYR A 285 9.38 -16.36 -13.87
C TYR A 285 8.42 -15.16 -13.85
N ARG A 286 8.37 -14.44 -12.71
CA ARG A 286 7.52 -13.27 -12.52
C ARG A 286 8.31 -12.02 -12.90
N PHE A 287 7.92 -11.36 -14.00
CA PHE A 287 8.59 -10.16 -14.49
C PHE A 287 8.21 -8.92 -13.67
N ASN A 288 6.92 -8.79 -13.36
CA ASN A 288 6.36 -7.75 -12.50
C ASN A 288 5.16 -8.32 -11.73
N GLU A 289 4.40 -7.48 -11.04
CA GLU A 289 3.24 -7.89 -10.23
C GLU A 289 2.10 -8.48 -11.07
N HIS A 290 2.05 -8.09 -12.35
CA HIS A 290 0.97 -8.48 -13.27
C HIS A 290 1.34 -9.64 -14.18
N LEU A 291 2.60 -9.71 -14.63
CA LEU A 291 3.00 -10.62 -15.72
C LEU A 291 4.00 -11.66 -15.26
N SER A 292 3.68 -12.91 -15.50
CA SER A 292 4.62 -14.03 -15.44
C SER A 292 4.57 -14.89 -16.70
N VAL A 293 5.67 -15.57 -16.98
CA VAL A 293 5.78 -16.54 -18.07
C VAL A 293 6.29 -17.85 -17.50
N GLU A 294 5.67 -18.95 -17.92
CA GLU A 294 5.92 -20.29 -17.44
C GLU A 294 6.31 -21.20 -18.62
N ILE A 295 7.26 -22.08 -18.37
CA ILE A 295 7.42 -23.30 -19.17
C ILE A 295 6.50 -24.33 -18.54
N HIS A 296 5.48 -24.72 -19.27
CA HIS A 296 4.43 -25.63 -18.80
C HIS A 296 4.60 -27.01 -19.44
N TYR A 297 4.54 -28.03 -18.62
CA TYR A 297 4.58 -29.43 -19.01
C TYR A 297 3.32 -30.14 -18.54
N SER A 298 2.72 -30.94 -19.41
CA SER A 298 1.57 -31.80 -19.12
C SER A 298 1.84 -33.21 -19.65
N GLY A 299 1.71 -34.22 -18.80
CA GLY A 299 1.89 -35.63 -19.13
C GLY A 299 0.68 -36.45 -18.71
N GLY A 300 -0.05 -37.03 -19.67
CA GLY A 300 -1.13 -37.99 -19.43
C GLY A 300 -0.64 -39.40 -19.12
N CYS A 301 -1.52 -40.23 -18.55
CA CYS A 301 -1.23 -41.65 -18.32
C CYS A 301 -1.51 -42.45 -19.59
N GLU A 302 -0.54 -43.26 -20.06
CA GLU A 302 -0.64 -44.05 -21.30
C GLU A 302 -1.82 -45.03 -21.32
N ASP A 303 -2.31 -45.46 -20.16
CA ASP A 303 -3.37 -46.50 -20.04
C ASP A 303 -4.77 -46.04 -20.53
N ARG A 304 -4.99 -44.75 -20.80
CA ARG A 304 -6.30 -44.19 -21.19
C ARG A 304 -6.37 -43.55 -22.58
N GLY A 305 -5.34 -43.79 -23.41
CA GLY A 305 -5.36 -43.29 -24.79
C GLY A 305 -5.05 -41.81 -24.97
N GLU A 306 -4.83 -41.05 -23.92
CA GLU A 306 -4.29 -39.70 -23.99
C GLU A 306 -2.76 -39.76 -24.19
N LYS A 307 -2.37 -40.04 -25.41
CA LYS A 307 -0.97 -40.04 -25.83
C LYS A 307 -0.47 -38.61 -25.97
N GLY A 308 0.44 -38.23 -25.13
CA GLY A 308 1.31 -37.10 -25.46
C GLY A 308 1.80 -36.31 -24.24
N LYS A 309 3.11 -36.30 -24.11
CA LYS A 309 3.80 -35.28 -23.30
C LYS A 309 3.70 -33.98 -24.07
N LYS A 310 3.10 -32.97 -23.47
CA LYS A 310 2.97 -31.65 -24.06
C LYS A 310 3.86 -30.68 -23.31
N LEU A 311 4.67 -29.96 -24.03
CA LEU A 311 5.53 -28.90 -23.47
C LEU A 311 5.27 -27.61 -24.24
N GLY A 312 5.10 -26.51 -23.55
CA GLY A 312 4.93 -25.21 -24.16
C GLY A 312 5.08 -24.07 -23.18
N LEU A 313 4.67 -22.90 -23.62
CA LEU A 313 4.72 -21.69 -22.82
C LEU A 313 3.31 -21.32 -22.32
N ARG A 314 3.26 -20.81 -21.10
CA ARG A 314 2.05 -20.23 -20.50
C ARG A 314 2.37 -18.82 -20.03
N GLY A 315 1.69 -17.83 -20.60
CA GLY A 315 1.72 -16.45 -20.10
C GLY A 315 0.59 -16.26 -19.10
N VAL A 316 0.87 -15.70 -17.93
CA VAL A 316 -0.12 -15.44 -16.89
C VAL A 316 -0.16 -13.95 -16.57
N LEU A 317 -1.34 -13.36 -16.68
CA LEU A 317 -1.61 -11.97 -16.29
C LEU A 317 -2.46 -11.99 -15.01
N SER A 318 -1.91 -11.44 -13.94
CA SER A 318 -2.63 -11.20 -12.68
C SER A 318 -3.39 -9.88 -12.76
N LEU A 319 -4.68 -9.89 -12.38
CA LEU A 319 -5.62 -8.77 -12.49
C LEU A 319 -5.95 -8.17 -11.11
#